data_9a65df20c2d33e3d548430aa9799fb40
#
_entry.id   9a65df20c2d33e3d548430aa9799fb40
#
_cell.length_a   1.000
_cell.length_b   1.000
_cell.length_c   1.000
_cell.angle_alpha   90.00
_cell.angle_beta   90.00
_cell.angle_gamma   90.00
#
_symmetry.space_group_name_H-M   'P 1'
#
loop_
_entity.id
_entity.type
_entity.pdbx_description
1 polymer ?
#
loop_
_entity_poly.entity_id
_entity_poly.type
_entity_poly.pdbx_seq_one_letter_code
_entity_poly.pdbx_strand_id
1 'polypeptide(L)'
;MTMEFSHTSVLLNETIENLKIKPDGIYVDGTLGGAGHSSHICERLSATGRLIGIDQDEAAIAAAGKRLEPFQNQVTIIRSNYCDMVPRLAEIGVTGVDGILLDLGVSSYQLDNAERGFTYREDVPLDMRMDQRNALSAYEVVNDYSEENLSRILHEYGEERFARKIAHNICVSRQQAPIRTTGELIEIIKRSIPAKIRATGGHPAKRTFQAIRIEVNQELTVLSESLDGMIDLLNDGGRLCVITFHSLEDHIVKNIFRKNEHPCTCPPEFPVCVCGKKSKGTVVTRKPILPGEEEMETNPRSKSAKLRVFERKV
;
A
#
# COMPACT_ATOMS: atom_id res chain seq x y z
N MET A 1 22.04 -1.60 24.97
CA MET A 1 20.58 -1.39 25.09
C MET A 1 20.05 -1.14 23.70
N THR A 2 19.57 -2.19 23.04
CA THR A 2 18.85 -2.08 21.77
C THR A 2 17.50 -1.44 22.09
N MET A 3 17.27 -0.22 21.61
CA MET A 3 15.93 0.36 21.64
C MET A 3 15.02 -0.56 20.78
N GLU A 4 14.16 -1.31 21.45
CA GLU A 4 13.01 -1.92 20.79
C GLU A 4 12.11 -0.78 20.33
N PHE A 5 12.20 -0.44 19.06
CA PHE A 5 11.23 0.45 18.42
C PHE A 5 9.88 -0.28 18.38
N SER A 6 9.05 0.01 19.37
CA SER A 6 7.64 -0.39 19.40
C SER A 6 6.90 0.36 18.29
N HIS A 7 6.92 -0.19 17.08
CA HIS A 7 6.12 0.34 15.98
C HIS A 7 4.65 0.03 16.23
N THR A 8 3.86 1.06 16.51
CA THR A 8 2.40 0.95 16.57
C THR A 8 1.86 0.93 15.13
N SER A 9 1.10 -0.10 14.79
CA SER A 9 0.42 -0.20 13.50
C SER A 9 -0.60 0.92 13.35
N VAL A 10 -0.72 1.47 12.14
CA VAL A 10 -1.62 2.59 11.86
C VAL A 10 -3.07 2.10 11.88
N LEU A 11 -3.98 2.87 12.53
CA LEU A 11 -5.41 2.54 12.64
C LEU A 11 -5.65 1.11 13.16
N LEU A 12 -4.81 0.68 14.14
CA LEU A 12 -4.81 -0.70 14.62
C LEU A 12 -6.18 -1.12 15.17
N ASN A 13 -6.71 -0.38 16.12
CA ASN A 13 -7.97 -0.72 16.78
C ASN A 13 -9.13 -0.71 15.78
N GLU A 14 -9.21 0.33 14.97
CA GLU A 14 -10.26 0.50 13.96
C GLU A 14 -10.22 -0.63 12.93
N THR A 15 -9.03 -1.06 12.54
CA THR A 15 -8.85 -2.17 11.58
C THR A 15 -9.31 -3.50 12.19
N ILE A 16 -8.86 -3.80 13.40
CA ILE A 16 -9.19 -5.06 14.08
C ILE A 16 -10.70 -5.14 14.39
N GLU A 17 -11.32 -4.04 14.80
CA GLU A 17 -12.77 -3.98 15.03
C GLU A 17 -13.56 -4.16 13.73
N ASN A 18 -13.11 -3.53 12.65
CA ASN A 18 -13.77 -3.62 11.35
C ASN A 18 -13.58 -4.96 10.65
N LEU A 19 -12.52 -5.71 10.91
CA LEU A 19 -12.36 -7.08 10.41
C LEU A 19 -13.40 -8.04 10.95
N LYS A 20 -14.06 -7.72 12.10
CA LYS A 20 -15.05 -8.61 12.75
C LYS A 20 -14.55 -10.04 12.91
N ILE A 21 -13.41 -10.18 13.56
CA ILE A 21 -12.70 -11.45 13.62
C ILE A 21 -13.56 -12.54 14.28
N LYS A 22 -13.82 -13.62 13.52
CA LYS A 22 -14.40 -14.86 13.99
C LYS A 22 -13.27 -15.75 14.53
N PRO A 23 -13.37 -16.32 15.72
CA PRO A 23 -12.30 -17.14 16.31
C PRO A 23 -11.80 -18.27 15.41
N ASP A 24 -12.70 -18.94 14.69
CA ASP A 24 -12.39 -20.07 13.81
C ASP A 24 -12.22 -19.66 12.33
N GLY A 25 -12.17 -18.35 12.04
CA GLY A 25 -12.11 -17.80 10.69
C GLY A 25 -10.72 -17.89 10.06
N ILE A 26 -10.69 -17.69 8.75
CA ILE A 26 -9.46 -17.58 7.95
C ILE A 26 -9.26 -16.12 7.55
N TYR A 27 -8.12 -15.58 7.90
CA TYR A 27 -7.76 -14.17 7.63
C TYR A 27 -6.50 -14.08 6.78
N VAL A 28 -6.45 -13.09 5.93
CA VAL A 28 -5.27 -12.78 5.11
C VAL A 28 -4.79 -11.36 5.38
N ASP A 29 -3.53 -11.22 5.70
CA ASP A 29 -2.82 -9.94 5.69
C ASP A 29 -1.95 -9.90 4.42
N GLY A 30 -2.39 -9.14 3.42
CA GLY A 30 -1.72 -9.05 2.12
C GLY A 30 -0.49 -8.14 2.12
N THR A 31 -0.24 -7.45 3.22
CA THR A 31 0.85 -6.50 3.44
C THR A 31 1.46 -6.72 4.83
N LEU A 32 1.93 -7.95 5.05
CA LEU A 32 2.33 -8.45 6.37
C LEU A 32 3.29 -7.53 7.13
N GLY A 33 4.26 -6.93 6.42
CA GLY A 33 5.25 -6.04 7.02
C GLY A 33 5.90 -6.65 8.25
N GLY A 34 5.96 -5.91 9.35
CA GLY A 34 6.43 -6.37 10.64
C GLY A 34 5.37 -7.11 11.47
N ALA A 35 4.26 -7.54 10.88
CA ALA A 35 3.16 -8.29 11.49
C ALA A 35 2.48 -7.60 12.68
N GLY A 36 2.40 -6.28 12.68
CA GLY A 36 1.75 -5.54 13.76
C GLY A 36 0.26 -5.82 13.85
N HIS A 37 -0.50 -5.63 12.76
CA HIS A 37 -1.90 -6.00 12.68
C HIS A 37 -2.10 -7.51 12.83
N SER A 38 -1.27 -8.28 12.15
CA SER A 38 -1.31 -9.74 12.13
C SER A 38 -1.22 -10.37 13.51
N SER A 39 -0.36 -9.87 14.41
CA SER A 39 -0.28 -10.37 15.79
C SER A 39 -1.60 -10.17 16.54
N HIS A 40 -2.25 -9.02 16.38
CA HIS A 40 -3.55 -8.75 17.01
C HIS A 40 -4.71 -9.52 16.38
N ILE A 41 -4.61 -9.93 15.10
CA ILE A 41 -5.54 -10.88 14.49
C ILE A 41 -5.36 -12.25 15.18
N CYS A 42 -4.12 -12.75 15.29
CA CYS A 42 -3.82 -14.04 15.92
C CYS A 42 -4.29 -14.14 17.37
N GLU A 43 -4.16 -13.06 18.17
CA GLU A 43 -4.66 -12.99 19.55
C GLU A 43 -6.17 -13.23 19.67
N ARG A 44 -6.94 -13.03 18.59
CA ARG A 44 -8.40 -13.22 18.56
C ARG A 44 -8.82 -14.54 17.92
N LEU A 45 -7.89 -15.26 17.31
CA LEU A 45 -8.15 -16.56 16.71
C LEU A 45 -8.10 -17.66 17.77
N SER A 46 -8.97 -18.68 17.60
CA SER A 46 -8.89 -19.94 18.34
C SER A 46 -7.84 -20.86 17.72
N ALA A 47 -7.63 -22.03 18.30
CA ALA A 47 -6.70 -23.03 17.78
C ALA A 47 -7.02 -23.51 16.36
N THR A 48 -8.26 -23.35 15.89
CA THR A 48 -8.73 -23.72 14.55
C THR A 48 -8.72 -22.57 13.56
N GLY A 49 -8.63 -21.32 14.04
CA GLY A 49 -8.50 -20.14 13.21
C GLY A 49 -7.13 -20.07 12.52
N ARG A 50 -7.07 -19.44 11.37
CA ARG A 50 -5.86 -19.35 10.54
C ARG A 50 -5.58 -17.94 10.08
N LEU A 51 -4.31 -17.56 10.10
CA LEU A 51 -3.79 -16.33 9.46
C LEU A 51 -2.84 -16.71 8.32
N ILE A 52 -3.02 -16.08 7.17
CA ILE A 52 -2.10 -16.17 6.05
C ILE A 52 -1.51 -14.77 5.83
N GLY A 53 -0.21 -14.64 6.05
CA GLY A 53 0.53 -13.40 5.81
C GLY A 53 1.21 -13.44 4.44
N ILE A 54 1.06 -12.38 3.66
CA ILE A 54 1.71 -12.24 2.35
C ILE A 54 2.57 -10.98 2.39
N ASP A 55 3.82 -11.10 1.98
CA ASP A 55 4.70 -9.96 1.71
C ASP A 55 5.70 -10.32 0.61
N GLN A 56 6.15 -9.32 -0.13
CA GLN A 56 7.17 -9.47 -1.16
C GLN A 56 8.58 -9.19 -0.63
N ASP A 57 8.70 -8.49 0.51
CA ASP A 57 9.96 -8.10 1.12
C ASP A 57 10.45 -9.18 2.09
N GLU A 58 11.61 -9.77 1.78
CA GLU A 58 12.22 -10.82 2.61
C GLU A 58 12.54 -10.36 4.03
N ALA A 59 12.93 -9.09 4.20
CA ALA A 59 13.22 -8.54 5.50
C ALA A 59 11.96 -8.37 6.36
N ALA A 60 10.84 -7.97 5.74
CA ALA A 60 9.53 -7.93 6.38
C ALA A 60 9.10 -9.32 6.83
N ILE A 61 9.23 -10.33 5.96
CA ILE A 61 8.92 -11.73 6.27
C ILE A 61 9.74 -12.24 7.45
N ALA A 62 11.05 -11.95 7.49
CA ALA A 62 11.91 -12.36 8.59
C ALA A 62 11.51 -11.71 9.92
N ALA A 63 11.13 -10.43 9.90
CA ALA A 63 10.64 -9.71 11.08
C ALA A 63 9.28 -10.25 11.55
N ALA A 64 8.36 -10.48 10.61
CA ALA A 64 7.05 -11.06 10.88
C ALA A 64 7.16 -12.47 11.49
N GLY A 65 8.04 -13.32 10.94
CA GLY A 65 8.25 -14.67 11.44
C GLY A 65 8.65 -14.69 12.93
N LYS A 66 9.52 -13.76 13.33
CA LYS A 66 9.90 -13.61 14.75
C LYS A 66 8.73 -13.15 15.62
N ARG A 67 7.95 -12.16 15.17
CA ARG A 67 6.83 -11.64 15.94
C ARG A 67 5.68 -12.65 16.05
N LEU A 68 5.46 -13.44 15.02
CA LEU A 68 4.38 -14.43 14.96
C LEU A 68 4.80 -15.84 15.47
N GLU A 69 6.03 -16.00 15.95
CA GLU A 69 6.51 -17.26 16.53
C GLU A 69 5.55 -17.87 17.59
N PRO A 70 4.94 -17.08 18.50
CA PRO A 70 3.96 -17.63 19.46
C PRO A 70 2.71 -18.23 18.80
N PHE A 71 2.42 -17.87 17.55
CA PHE A 71 1.24 -18.27 16.78
C PHE A 71 1.57 -19.20 15.60
N GLN A 72 2.77 -19.80 15.57
CA GLN A 72 3.29 -20.57 14.44
C GLN A 72 2.35 -21.66 13.92
N ASN A 73 1.52 -22.27 14.80
CA ASN A 73 0.57 -23.32 14.42
C ASN A 73 -0.66 -22.79 13.64
N GLN A 74 -0.90 -21.49 13.68
CA GLN A 74 -2.06 -20.83 13.06
C GLN A 74 -1.64 -19.97 11.85
N VAL A 75 -0.34 -19.73 11.68
CA VAL A 75 0.19 -18.79 10.71
C VAL A 75 0.88 -19.48 9.54
N THR A 76 0.54 -19.06 8.34
CA THR A 76 1.27 -19.40 7.11
C THR A 76 1.79 -18.11 6.48
N ILE A 77 3.09 -18.03 6.21
CA ILE A 77 3.70 -16.86 5.56
C ILE A 77 4.08 -17.23 4.12
N ILE A 78 3.65 -16.41 3.17
CA ILE A 78 3.89 -16.61 1.73
C ILE A 78 4.67 -15.40 1.21
N ARG A 79 5.83 -15.66 0.58
CA ARG A 79 6.60 -14.61 -0.12
C ARG A 79 6.01 -14.37 -1.50
N SER A 80 5.15 -13.38 -1.64
CA SER A 80 4.50 -13.00 -2.90
C SER A 80 4.05 -11.54 -2.84
N ASN A 81 3.71 -10.98 -3.99
CA ASN A 81 2.92 -9.75 -4.03
C ASN A 81 1.44 -10.10 -3.76
N TYR A 82 0.70 -9.20 -3.12
CA TYR A 82 -0.72 -9.41 -2.85
C TYR A 82 -1.59 -9.51 -4.11
N CYS A 83 -1.11 -9.06 -5.27
CA CYS A 83 -1.81 -9.29 -6.53
C CYS A 83 -1.97 -10.78 -6.87
N ASP A 84 -1.07 -11.60 -6.40
CA ASP A 84 -1.10 -13.05 -6.57
C ASP A 84 -1.86 -13.77 -5.44
N MET A 85 -2.52 -13.04 -4.54
CA MET A 85 -3.20 -13.61 -3.36
C MET A 85 -4.12 -14.78 -3.74
N VAL A 86 -5.01 -14.58 -4.72
CA VAL A 86 -6.00 -15.60 -5.10
C VAL A 86 -5.34 -16.90 -5.56
N PRO A 87 -4.42 -16.93 -6.55
CA PRO A 87 -3.74 -18.17 -6.95
C PRO A 87 -2.88 -18.78 -5.82
N ARG A 88 -2.20 -17.96 -5.01
CA ARG A 88 -1.38 -18.48 -3.90
C ARG A 88 -2.19 -19.16 -2.81
N LEU A 89 -3.37 -18.61 -2.50
CA LEU A 89 -4.28 -19.24 -1.54
C LEU A 89 -4.86 -20.55 -2.09
N ALA A 90 -5.19 -20.59 -3.39
CA ALA A 90 -5.64 -21.82 -4.06
C ALA A 90 -4.59 -22.95 -4.00
N GLU A 91 -3.29 -22.64 -4.15
CA GLU A 91 -2.20 -23.60 -4.04
C GLU A 91 -2.14 -24.30 -2.67
N ILE A 92 -2.58 -23.61 -1.60
CA ILE A 92 -2.65 -24.18 -0.24
C ILE A 92 -4.06 -24.63 0.16
N GLY A 93 -4.97 -24.78 -0.81
CA GLY A 93 -6.33 -25.29 -0.61
C GLY A 93 -7.29 -24.31 0.05
N VAL A 94 -7.01 -23.00 0.05
CA VAL A 94 -7.88 -21.96 0.59
C VAL A 94 -8.65 -21.31 -0.56
N THR A 95 -9.96 -21.51 -0.58
CA THR A 95 -10.88 -21.02 -1.62
C THR A 95 -11.83 -19.92 -1.14
N GLY A 96 -11.80 -19.60 0.17
CA GLY A 96 -12.60 -18.55 0.77
C GLY A 96 -12.02 -18.12 2.10
N VAL A 97 -12.16 -16.82 2.43
CA VAL A 97 -11.61 -16.23 3.66
C VAL A 97 -12.65 -15.34 4.35
N ASP A 98 -12.53 -15.18 5.67
CA ASP A 98 -13.46 -14.36 6.47
C ASP A 98 -13.03 -12.89 6.59
N GLY A 99 -11.78 -12.59 6.27
CA GLY A 99 -11.32 -11.22 6.18
C GLY A 99 -9.97 -11.07 5.49
N ILE A 100 -9.80 -9.93 4.86
CA ILE A 100 -8.56 -9.53 4.19
C ILE A 100 -8.19 -8.14 4.68
N LEU A 101 -6.90 -7.96 4.99
CA LEU A 101 -6.29 -6.68 5.31
C LEU A 101 -5.26 -6.30 4.26
N LEU A 102 -5.28 -5.06 3.83
CA LEU A 102 -4.20 -4.39 3.12
C LEU A 102 -3.82 -3.10 3.86
N ASP A 103 -2.59 -3.01 4.34
CA ASP A 103 -1.98 -1.79 4.88
C ASP A 103 -0.97 -1.29 3.84
N LEU A 104 -1.44 -0.39 2.94
CA LEU A 104 -0.70 -0.02 1.73
C LEU A 104 0.49 0.89 2.03
N GLY A 105 1.38 1.00 1.06
CA GLY A 105 2.56 1.84 1.12
C GLY A 105 3.79 1.13 1.63
N VAL A 106 4.74 1.89 2.20
CA VAL A 106 6.03 1.38 2.67
C VAL A 106 5.97 0.94 4.12
N SER A 107 6.54 -0.22 4.41
CA SER A 107 6.68 -0.69 5.77
C SER A 107 7.64 0.21 6.56
N SER A 108 7.48 0.23 7.88
CA SER A 108 8.41 0.93 8.77
C SER A 108 9.84 0.45 8.58
N TYR A 109 10.03 -0.85 8.39
CA TYR A 109 11.35 -1.43 8.15
C TYR A 109 12.01 -0.87 6.88
N GLN A 110 11.23 -0.67 5.80
CA GLN A 110 11.74 -0.08 4.55
C GLN A 110 12.13 1.39 4.73
N LEU A 111 11.42 2.14 5.56
CA LEU A 111 11.73 3.54 5.85
C LEU A 111 12.91 3.69 6.81
N ASP A 112 13.06 2.78 7.75
CA ASP A 112 14.10 2.83 8.79
C ASP A 112 15.44 2.25 8.30
N ASN A 113 15.42 1.43 7.24
CA ASN A 113 16.62 0.99 6.54
C ASN A 113 16.92 1.95 5.38
N ALA A 114 17.76 2.95 5.65
CA ALA A 114 18.06 4.01 4.70
C ALA A 114 18.58 3.48 3.34
N GLU A 115 19.40 2.41 3.35
CA GLU A 115 19.99 1.81 2.14
C GLU A 115 18.96 1.30 1.11
N ARG A 116 17.70 1.13 1.54
CA ARG A 116 16.59 0.77 0.65
C ARG A 116 16.12 1.94 -0.25
N GLY A 117 16.60 3.17 -0.03
CA GLY A 117 16.33 4.33 -0.87
C GLY A 117 14.93 4.94 -0.74
N PHE A 118 14.09 4.51 0.21
CA PHE A 118 12.75 5.08 0.42
C PHE A 118 12.75 6.42 1.15
N THR A 119 13.86 6.73 1.85
CA THR A 119 13.99 7.97 2.62
C THR A 119 14.59 9.10 1.79
N TYR A 120 14.15 10.31 2.05
CA TYR A 120 14.76 11.54 1.54
C TYR A 120 15.50 12.32 2.65
N ARG A 121 15.79 11.67 3.78
CA ARG A 121 16.49 12.27 4.91
C ARG A 121 17.97 11.98 4.91
N GLU A 122 18.39 10.94 4.23
CA GLU A 122 19.75 10.45 4.13
C GLU A 122 20.16 10.34 2.67
N ASP A 123 21.46 10.47 2.40
CA ASP A 123 22.01 10.31 1.06
C ASP A 123 22.43 8.87 0.83
N VAL A 124 21.61 8.13 0.09
CA VAL A 124 21.72 6.68 -0.11
C VAL A 124 21.44 6.30 -1.56
N PRO A 125 21.78 5.08 -2.02
CA PRO A 125 21.49 4.65 -3.38
C PRO A 125 20.00 4.76 -3.76
N LEU A 126 19.74 5.07 -5.04
CA LEU A 126 18.40 5.12 -5.63
C LEU A 126 17.90 3.69 -5.91
N ASP A 127 17.25 3.04 -4.93
CA ASP A 127 16.67 1.71 -5.10
C ASP A 127 15.13 1.77 -5.12
N MET A 128 14.46 1.97 -4.01
CA MET A 128 13.02 2.02 -3.80
C MET A 128 12.24 0.74 -4.18
N ARG A 129 12.90 -0.40 -4.42
CA ARG A 129 12.22 -1.67 -4.69
C ARG A 129 11.71 -2.28 -3.38
N MET A 130 10.44 -2.62 -3.34
CA MET A 130 9.87 -3.43 -2.26
C MET A 130 10.32 -4.89 -2.40
N ASP A 131 10.25 -5.43 -3.63
CA ASP A 131 10.86 -6.71 -4.00
C ASP A 131 12.21 -6.48 -4.69
N GLN A 132 13.30 -6.81 -4.00
CA GLN A 132 14.66 -6.63 -4.53
C GLN A 132 15.00 -7.55 -5.71
N ARG A 133 14.13 -8.53 -6.04
CA ARG A 133 14.28 -9.37 -7.24
C ARG A 133 13.87 -8.65 -8.54
N ASN A 134 13.11 -7.55 -8.44
CA ASN A 134 12.69 -6.77 -9.58
C ASN A 134 13.89 -6.06 -10.23
N ALA A 135 13.90 -6.02 -11.56
CA ALA A 135 14.96 -5.35 -12.32
C ALA A 135 14.85 -3.82 -12.25
N LEU A 136 13.61 -3.28 -12.25
CA LEU A 136 13.36 -1.85 -12.24
C LEU A 136 13.55 -1.28 -10.82
N SER A 137 14.51 -0.37 -10.65
CA SER A 137 14.71 0.41 -9.43
C SER A 137 14.52 1.90 -9.69
N ALA A 138 14.61 2.73 -8.66
CA ALA A 138 14.57 4.19 -8.80
C ALA A 138 15.73 4.70 -9.66
N TYR A 139 16.87 4.00 -9.69
CA TYR A 139 18.00 4.36 -10.54
C TYR A 139 17.63 4.28 -12.02
N GLU A 140 17.03 3.18 -12.49
CA GLU A 140 16.61 3.01 -13.89
C GLU A 140 15.51 4.02 -14.25
N VAL A 141 14.54 4.26 -13.37
CA VAL A 141 13.51 5.27 -13.62
C VAL A 141 14.12 6.65 -13.83
N VAL A 142 15.06 7.05 -12.97
CA VAL A 142 15.69 8.38 -13.04
C VAL A 142 16.64 8.50 -14.23
N ASN A 143 17.42 7.43 -14.53
CA ASN A 143 18.49 7.54 -15.53
C ASN A 143 18.06 7.12 -16.95
N ASP A 144 17.06 6.23 -17.09
CA ASP A 144 16.75 5.64 -18.41
C ASP A 144 15.41 6.10 -19.00
N TYR A 145 14.46 6.59 -18.17
CA TYR A 145 13.17 7.07 -18.67
C TYR A 145 13.31 8.33 -19.52
N SER A 146 12.47 8.45 -20.55
CA SER A 146 12.38 9.69 -21.34
C SER A 146 11.86 10.86 -20.48
N GLU A 147 12.15 12.11 -20.92
CA GLU A 147 11.65 13.33 -20.24
C GLU A 147 10.12 13.33 -20.13
N GLU A 148 9.43 12.85 -21.19
CA GLU A 148 7.97 12.73 -21.24
C GLU A 148 7.47 11.75 -20.18
N ASN A 149 8.08 10.56 -20.09
CA ASN A 149 7.69 9.54 -19.12
C ASN A 149 7.96 9.99 -17.68
N LEU A 150 9.12 10.61 -17.42
CA LEU A 150 9.40 11.22 -16.11
C LEU A 150 8.36 12.29 -15.77
N SER A 151 8.07 13.22 -16.70
CA SER A 151 7.06 14.25 -16.48
C SER A 151 5.68 13.67 -16.20
N ARG A 152 5.28 12.62 -16.93
CA ARG A 152 4.01 11.91 -16.75
C ARG A 152 3.91 11.31 -15.35
N ILE A 153 4.87 10.47 -14.94
CA ILE A 153 4.80 9.82 -13.62
C ILE A 153 4.84 10.84 -12.47
N LEU A 154 5.67 11.88 -12.57
CA LEU A 154 5.74 12.93 -11.56
C LEU A 154 4.42 13.70 -11.44
N HIS A 155 3.71 13.91 -12.55
CA HIS A 155 2.41 14.57 -12.57
C HIS A 155 1.30 13.64 -12.07
N GLU A 156 1.19 12.43 -12.63
CA GLU A 156 0.10 11.49 -12.35
C GLU A 156 0.21 10.85 -10.97
N TYR A 157 1.40 10.40 -10.57
CA TYR A 157 1.62 9.68 -9.32
C TYR A 157 2.08 10.55 -8.16
N GLY A 158 2.76 11.67 -8.47
CA GLY A 158 3.23 12.61 -7.47
C GLY A 158 2.30 13.80 -7.24
N GLU A 159 1.34 14.03 -8.14
CA GLU A 159 0.55 15.27 -8.19
C GLU A 159 1.49 16.50 -8.12
N GLU A 160 2.66 16.40 -8.78
CA GLU A 160 3.75 17.39 -8.69
C GLU A 160 3.53 18.53 -9.69
N ARG A 161 3.40 19.74 -9.18
CA ARG A 161 3.16 20.94 -10.02
C ARG A 161 4.34 21.28 -10.92
N PHE A 162 5.55 20.95 -10.49
CA PHE A 162 6.80 21.23 -11.21
C PHE A 162 7.30 20.02 -11.99
N ALA A 163 6.44 19.02 -12.25
CA ALA A 163 6.79 17.75 -12.90
C ALA A 163 7.64 17.95 -14.16
N ARG A 164 7.23 18.81 -15.09
CA ARG A 164 7.97 19.08 -16.33
C ARG A 164 9.36 19.66 -16.07
N LYS A 165 9.46 20.61 -15.11
CA LYS A 165 10.74 21.24 -14.79
C LYS A 165 11.70 20.28 -14.09
N ILE A 166 11.18 19.44 -13.21
CA ILE A 166 11.96 18.40 -12.52
C ILE A 166 12.43 17.36 -13.54
N ALA A 167 11.56 16.85 -14.40
CA ALA A 167 11.91 15.90 -15.44
C ALA A 167 12.99 16.44 -16.39
N HIS A 168 12.83 17.66 -16.86
CA HIS A 168 13.83 18.34 -17.68
C HIS A 168 15.19 18.42 -16.98
N ASN A 169 15.22 18.89 -15.73
CA ASN A 169 16.46 19.05 -14.98
C ASN A 169 17.13 17.70 -14.65
N ILE A 170 16.35 16.62 -14.44
CA ILE A 170 16.87 15.26 -14.31
C ILE A 170 17.57 14.87 -15.62
N CYS A 171 16.90 15.03 -16.77
CA CYS A 171 17.46 14.68 -18.07
C CYS A 171 18.73 15.47 -18.41
N VAL A 172 18.79 16.77 -18.09
CA VAL A 172 19.99 17.60 -18.27
C VAL A 172 21.13 17.13 -17.33
N SER A 173 20.81 16.86 -16.07
CA SER A 173 21.83 16.47 -15.08
C SER A 173 22.46 15.12 -15.41
N ARG A 174 21.67 14.12 -15.79
CA ARG A 174 22.18 12.78 -16.11
C ARG A 174 23.01 12.70 -17.38
N GLN A 175 22.94 13.71 -18.27
CA GLN A 175 23.83 13.81 -19.42
C GLN A 175 25.30 14.07 -19.01
N GLN A 176 25.54 14.66 -17.85
CA GLN A 176 26.88 14.91 -17.32
C GLN A 176 27.41 13.71 -16.54
N ALA A 177 26.59 13.14 -15.67
CA ALA A 177 26.88 11.92 -14.92
C ALA A 177 25.57 11.25 -14.46
N PRO A 178 25.51 9.92 -14.39
CA PRO A 178 24.34 9.22 -13.85
C PRO A 178 24.02 9.70 -12.43
N ILE A 179 22.73 9.90 -12.14
CA ILE A 179 22.22 10.25 -10.80
C ILE A 179 22.15 8.96 -9.99
N ARG A 180 22.95 8.83 -8.95
CA ARG A 180 23.13 7.56 -8.21
C ARG A 180 22.48 7.54 -6.86
N THR A 181 22.32 8.71 -6.23
CA THR A 181 21.87 8.79 -4.84
C THR A 181 20.64 9.66 -4.67
N THR A 182 19.96 9.45 -3.57
CA THR A 182 18.80 10.24 -3.16
C THR A 182 19.17 11.71 -2.97
N GLY A 183 20.37 12.00 -2.44
CA GLY A 183 20.87 13.37 -2.26
C GLY A 183 21.05 14.11 -3.57
N GLU A 184 21.66 13.48 -4.58
CA GLU A 184 21.82 14.06 -5.91
C GLU A 184 20.46 14.39 -6.54
N LEU A 185 19.49 13.48 -6.44
CA LEU A 185 18.13 13.70 -6.92
C LEU A 185 17.44 14.85 -6.16
N ILE A 186 17.58 14.90 -4.85
CA ILE A 186 16.98 15.96 -4.01
C ILE A 186 17.51 17.34 -4.43
N GLU A 187 18.80 17.48 -4.71
CA GLU A 187 19.36 18.75 -5.14
C GLU A 187 18.82 19.20 -6.52
N ILE A 188 18.55 18.25 -7.43
CA ILE A 188 17.91 18.55 -8.71
C ILE A 188 16.46 19.02 -8.49
N ILE A 189 15.72 18.34 -7.62
CA ILE A 189 14.34 18.72 -7.26
C ILE A 189 14.32 20.12 -6.65
N LYS A 190 15.18 20.40 -5.67
CA LYS A 190 15.27 21.71 -5.01
C LYS A 190 15.54 22.83 -5.99
N ARG A 191 16.45 22.63 -6.97
CA ARG A 191 16.74 23.62 -8.04
C ARG A 191 15.56 23.82 -8.99
N SER A 192 14.69 22.84 -9.12
CA SER A 192 13.52 22.89 -10.01
C SER A 192 12.32 23.64 -9.41
N ILE A 193 12.26 23.76 -8.09
CA ILE A 193 11.13 24.35 -7.35
C ILE A 193 11.54 25.73 -6.82
N PRO A 194 10.75 26.81 -7.06
CA PRO A 194 11.06 28.14 -6.55
C PRO A 194 11.23 28.18 -5.02
N ALA A 195 12.22 28.92 -4.52
CA ALA A 195 12.55 29.00 -3.10
C ALA A 195 11.35 29.37 -2.21
N LYS A 196 10.52 30.32 -2.66
CA LYS A 196 9.30 30.75 -1.95
C LYS A 196 8.33 29.60 -1.70
N ILE A 197 8.18 28.67 -2.67
CA ILE A 197 7.28 27.52 -2.55
C ILE A 197 7.88 26.45 -1.64
N ARG A 198 9.20 26.23 -1.72
CA ARG A 198 9.91 25.30 -0.82
C ARG A 198 9.82 25.71 0.66
N ALA A 199 9.75 27.00 0.94
CA ALA A 199 9.68 27.53 2.31
C ALA A 199 8.29 27.34 2.97
N THR A 200 7.23 27.19 2.19
CA THR A 200 5.83 27.12 2.70
C THR A 200 5.23 25.73 2.69
N GLY A 201 5.91 24.75 2.11
CA GLY A 201 5.45 23.36 1.97
C GLY A 201 6.18 22.37 2.86
N GLY A 202 5.80 21.09 2.77
CA GLY A 202 6.57 19.99 3.30
C GLY A 202 7.89 19.79 2.53
N HIS A 203 8.59 18.68 2.79
CA HIS A 203 9.86 18.39 2.10
C HIS A 203 9.66 18.37 0.57
N PRO A 204 10.45 19.13 -0.22
CA PRO A 204 10.22 19.32 -1.65
C PRO A 204 10.30 18.03 -2.47
N ALA A 205 11.06 17.05 -2.01
CA ALA A 205 11.19 15.75 -2.69
C ALA A 205 10.02 14.79 -2.42
N LYS A 206 9.14 15.05 -1.46
CA LYS A 206 8.10 14.10 -1.03
C LYS A 206 7.27 13.57 -2.21
N ARG A 207 6.79 14.46 -3.09
CA ARG A 207 5.93 14.09 -4.22
C ARG A 207 6.69 13.35 -5.31
N THR A 208 7.91 13.80 -5.61
CA THR A 208 8.78 13.12 -6.59
C THR A 208 9.16 11.72 -6.13
N PHE A 209 9.52 11.54 -4.86
CA PHE A 209 9.83 10.23 -4.29
C PHE A 209 8.62 9.31 -4.28
N GLN A 210 7.44 9.83 -3.94
CA GLN A 210 6.18 9.07 -4.04
C GLN A 210 5.94 8.59 -5.48
N ALA A 211 6.12 9.47 -6.47
CA ALA A 211 5.89 9.13 -7.87
C ALA A 211 6.83 8.03 -8.37
N ILE A 212 8.13 8.15 -8.06
CA ILE A 212 9.13 7.15 -8.46
C ILE A 212 8.86 5.82 -7.76
N ARG A 213 8.52 5.84 -6.46
CA ARG A 213 8.19 4.64 -5.69
C ARG A 213 6.98 3.90 -6.27
N ILE A 214 5.92 4.64 -6.59
CA ILE A 214 4.71 4.07 -7.21
C ILE A 214 5.05 3.41 -8.55
N GLU A 215 5.89 4.06 -9.38
CA GLU A 215 6.30 3.52 -10.67
C GLU A 215 7.14 2.26 -10.51
N VAL A 216 8.18 2.28 -9.65
CA VAL A 216 9.08 1.14 -9.40
C VAL A 216 8.31 -0.10 -8.94
N ASN A 217 7.32 0.09 -8.07
CA ASN A 217 6.59 -1.01 -7.45
C ASN A 217 5.22 -1.26 -8.08
N GLN A 218 4.84 -0.51 -9.13
CA GLN A 218 3.55 -0.59 -9.81
C GLN A 218 2.34 -0.54 -8.86
N GLU A 219 2.46 0.22 -7.76
CA GLU A 219 1.54 0.18 -6.61
C GLU A 219 0.08 0.37 -7.01
N LEU A 220 -0.23 1.34 -7.89
CA LEU A 220 -1.61 1.64 -8.30
C LEU A 220 -2.18 0.59 -9.26
N THR A 221 -1.37 0.06 -10.17
CA THR A 221 -1.78 -1.00 -11.09
C THR A 221 -2.11 -2.27 -10.33
N VAL A 222 -1.17 -2.72 -9.48
CA VAL A 222 -1.33 -3.89 -8.63
C VAL A 222 -2.59 -3.76 -7.76
N LEU A 223 -2.82 -2.60 -7.14
CA LEU A 223 -4.00 -2.34 -6.33
C LEU A 223 -5.29 -2.44 -7.14
N SER A 224 -5.33 -1.78 -8.30
CA SER A 224 -6.55 -1.73 -9.12
C SER A 224 -6.94 -3.09 -9.71
N GLU A 225 -5.97 -3.94 -10.02
CA GLU A 225 -6.20 -5.25 -10.64
C GLU A 225 -6.55 -6.34 -9.62
N SER A 226 -6.13 -6.20 -8.36
CA SER A 226 -6.29 -7.25 -7.35
C SER A 226 -7.58 -7.18 -6.54
N LEU A 227 -8.16 -5.99 -6.30
CA LEU A 227 -9.27 -5.80 -5.36
C LEU A 227 -10.55 -6.55 -5.74
N ASP A 228 -10.89 -6.64 -7.03
CA ASP A 228 -12.10 -7.37 -7.47
C ASP A 228 -11.99 -8.86 -7.12
N GLY A 229 -10.80 -9.48 -7.34
CA GLY A 229 -10.54 -10.88 -6.99
C GLY A 229 -10.54 -11.12 -5.47
N MET A 230 -10.03 -10.17 -4.69
CA MET A 230 -10.07 -10.25 -3.23
C MET A 230 -11.50 -10.20 -2.68
N ILE A 231 -12.36 -9.33 -3.27
CA ILE A 231 -13.79 -9.29 -2.90
C ILE A 231 -14.47 -10.61 -3.23
N ASP A 232 -14.15 -11.25 -4.35
CA ASP A 232 -14.71 -12.53 -4.74
C ASP A 232 -14.25 -13.69 -3.86
N LEU A 233 -13.07 -13.57 -3.26
CA LEU A 233 -12.50 -14.56 -2.34
C LEU A 233 -13.16 -14.54 -0.94
N LEU A 234 -13.81 -13.43 -0.57
CA LEU A 234 -14.46 -13.31 0.74
C LEU A 234 -15.69 -14.23 0.86
N ASN A 235 -15.78 -14.91 1.98
CA ASN A 235 -17.00 -15.60 2.43
C ASN A 235 -18.13 -14.59 2.69
N ASP A 236 -19.38 -15.05 2.78
CA ASP A 236 -20.52 -14.20 3.15
C ASP A 236 -20.30 -13.55 4.53
N GLY A 237 -20.49 -12.22 4.59
CA GLY A 237 -20.18 -11.41 5.77
C GLY A 237 -18.69 -11.17 6.02
N GLY A 238 -17.80 -11.72 5.18
CA GLY A 238 -16.36 -11.46 5.23
C GLY A 238 -16.03 -10.01 4.82
N ARG A 239 -14.92 -9.48 5.34
CA ARG A 239 -14.56 -8.07 5.14
C ARG A 239 -13.19 -7.87 4.53
N LEU A 240 -13.13 -6.93 3.58
CA LEU A 240 -11.89 -6.37 3.05
C LEU A 240 -11.65 -5.00 3.69
N CYS A 241 -10.59 -4.90 4.48
CA CYS A 241 -10.11 -3.67 5.11
C CYS A 241 -8.88 -3.19 4.36
N VAL A 242 -8.90 -1.94 3.87
CA VAL A 242 -7.78 -1.34 3.15
C VAL A 242 -7.42 -0.01 3.78
N ILE A 243 -6.16 0.11 4.25
CA ILE A 243 -5.56 1.34 4.73
C ILE A 243 -4.77 1.95 3.59
N THR A 244 -5.04 3.21 3.26
CA THR A 244 -4.39 3.98 2.20
C THR A 244 -3.69 5.20 2.78
N PHE A 245 -2.62 5.69 2.15
CA PHE A 245 -1.80 6.80 2.65
C PHE A 245 -1.75 8.01 1.72
N HIS A 246 -2.31 7.90 0.52
CA HIS A 246 -2.43 9.03 -0.41
C HIS A 246 -3.74 8.99 -1.22
N SER A 247 -4.03 10.12 -1.88
CA SER A 247 -5.27 10.36 -2.62
C SER A 247 -5.56 9.33 -3.71
N LEU A 248 -4.53 8.91 -4.45
CA LEU A 248 -4.68 8.00 -5.59
C LEU A 248 -5.10 6.60 -5.15
N GLU A 249 -4.47 6.05 -4.09
CA GLU A 249 -4.90 4.76 -3.51
C GLU A 249 -6.34 4.83 -3.01
N ASP A 250 -6.66 5.87 -2.21
CA ASP A 250 -8.00 6.06 -1.66
C ASP A 250 -9.07 6.15 -2.76
N HIS A 251 -8.75 6.81 -3.88
CA HIS A 251 -9.63 6.93 -5.02
C HIS A 251 -9.90 5.58 -5.70
N ILE A 252 -8.86 4.77 -5.90
CA ILE A 252 -8.97 3.42 -6.49
C ILE A 252 -9.86 2.54 -5.61
N VAL A 253 -9.54 2.44 -4.31
CA VAL A 253 -10.30 1.60 -3.37
C VAL A 253 -11.76 2.03 -3.30
N LYS A 254 -12.03 3.34 -3.15
CA LYS A 254 -13.39 3.90 -3.13
C LYS A 254 -14.18 3.53 -4.37
N ASN A 255 -13.58 3.67 -5.56
CA ASN A 255 -14.25 3.41 -6.82
C ASN A 255 -14.56 1.93 -7.02
N ILE A 256 -13.60 1.05 -6.69
CA ILE A 256 -13.80 -0.40 -6.81
C ILE A 256 -14.84 -0.90 -5.81
N PHE A 257 -14.82 -0.44 -4.57
CA PHE A 257 -15.83 -0.79 -3.58
C PHE A 257 -17.22 -0.35 -4.03
N ARG A 258 -17.35 0.90 -4.52
CA ARG A 258 -18.62 1.42 -5.06
C ARG A 258 -19.11 0.63 -6.28
N LYS A 259 -18.22 0.27 -7.20
CA LYS A 259 -18.52 -0.55 -8.38
C LYS A 259 -19.06 -1.92 -7.97
N ASN A 260 -18.50 -2.56 -6.93
CA ASN A 260 -18.95 -3.85 -6.43
C ASN A 260 -20.25 -3.76 -5.61
N GLU A 261 -20.50 -2.64 -4.92
CA GLU A 261 -21.79 -2.38 -4.27
C GLU A 261 -22.90 -2.07 -5.29
N HIS A 262 -22.60 -1.26 -6.31
CA HIS A 262 -23.53 -0.82 -7.33
C HIS A 262 -22.99 -1.11 -8.74
N PRO A 263 -22.98 -2.39 -9.17
CA PRO A 263 -22.34 -2.79 -10.43
C PRO A 263 -23.15 -2.48 -11.68
N CYS A 264 -24.37 -1.97 -11.53
CA CYS A 264 -25.25 -1.68 -12.65
C CYS A 264 -24.61 -0.64 -13.59
N THR A 265 -24.61 -0.96 -14.90
CA THR A 265 -24.09 -0.09 -15.98
C THR A 265 -25.19 0.31 -16.98
N CYS A 266 -26.46 0.07 -16.64
CA CYS A 266 -27.59 0.52 -17.47
C CYS A 266 -27.68 2.05 -17.46
N PRO A 267 -28.12 2.67 -18.58
CA PRO A 267 -28.45 4.07 -18.58
C PRO A 267 -29.49 4.40 -17.49
N PRO A 268 -29.40 5.57 -16.83
CA PRO A 268 -30.33 5.94 -15.75
C PRO A 268 -31.81 6.01 -16.18
N GLU A 269 -32.06 6.21 -17.47
CA GLU A 269 -33.40 6.31 -18.07
C GLU A 269 -34.11 4.96 -18.22
N PHE A 270 -33.38 3.84 -18.02
CA PHE A 270 -33.98 2.51 -18.14
C PHE A 270 -34.88 2.22 -16.94
N PRO A 271 -36.18 1.88 -17.15
CA PRO A 271 -37.09 1.61 -16.04
C PRO A 271 -36.75 0.33 -15.27
N VAL A 272 -36.01 -0.59 -15.89
CA VAL A 272 -35.58 -1.86 -15.29
C VAL A 272 -34.14 -2.17 -15.69
N CYS A 273 -33.38 -2.66 -14.75
CA CYS A 273 -31.98 -3.08 -15.00
C CYS A 273 -31.95 -4.32 -15.91
N VAL A 274 -31.25 -4.22 -17.04
CA VAL A 274 -31.09 -5.29 -18.04
C VAL A 274 -29.66 -5.86 -18.10
N CYS A 275 -28.70 -5.29 -17.35
CA CYS A 275 -27.30 -5.73 -17.42
C CYS A 275 -27.04 -7.03 -16.63
N GLY A 276 -27.98 -7.49 -15.80
CA GLY A 276 -27.84 -8.71 -15.01
C GLY A 276 -26.76 -8.69 -13.92
N LYS A 277 -26.04 -7.58 -13.76
CA LYS A 277 -24.99 -7.45 -12.73
C LYS A 277 -25.61 -7.35 -11.35
N LYS A 278 -25.10 -8.17 -10.40
CA LYS A 278 -25.56 -8.19 -9.01
C LYS A 278 -24.52 -7.53 -8.11
N SER A 279 -24.98 -6.87 -7.05
CA SER A 279 -24.12 -6.38 -5.98
C SER A 279 -23.36 -7.56 -5.36
N LYS A 280 -22.08 -7.31 -5.07
CA LYS A 280 -21.23 -8.29 -4.36
C LYS A 280 -21.18 -8.02 -2.85
N GLY A 281 -21.78 -6.95 -2.36
CA GLY A 281 -21.75 -6.60 -0.96
C GLY A 281 -22.05 -5.14 -0.68
N THR A 282 -21.56 -4.63 0.44
CA THR A 282 -21.86 -3.29 0.94
C THR A 282 -20.59 -2.54 1.34
N VAL A 283 -20.50 -1.27 0.97
CA VAL A 283 -19.47 -0.35 1.47
C VAL A 283 -19.82 0.04 2.90
N VAL A 284 -19.08 -0.50 3.87
CA VAL A 284 -19.30 -0.23 5.31
C VAL A 284 -18.92 1.21 5.64
N THR A 285 -17.79 1.67 5.11
CA THR A 285 -17.25 3.02 5.35
C THR A 285 -17.55 3.95 4.18
N ARG A 286 -18.72 4.59 4.16
CA ARG A 286 -19.04 5.61 3.13
C ARG A 286 -18.08 6.80 3.18
N LYS A 287 -17.71 7.24 4.39
CA LYS A 287 -16.56 8.12 4.67
C LYS A 287 -15.43 7.24 5.21
N PRO A 288 -14.16 7.48 4.83
CA PRO A 288 -13.07 6.71 5.40
C PRO A 288 -12.97 6.94 6.91
N ILE A 289 -12.53 5.95 7.65
CA ILE A 289 -12.13 6.10 9.04
C ILE A 289 -10.74 6.75 9.04
N LEU A 290 -10.55 7.77 9.85
CA LEU A 290 -9.31 8.52 10.00
C LEU A 290 -8.68 8.23 11.35
N PRO A 291 -7.36 8.34 11.49
CA PRO A 291 -6.70 8.20 12.79
C PRO A 291 -7.15 9.29 13.77
N GLY A 292 -7.25 8.93 15.04
CA GLY A 292 -7.55 9.86 16.12
C GLY A 292 -6.42 10.87 16.36
N GLU A 293 -6.70 11.94 17.09
CA GLU A 293 -5.71 12.99 17.40
C GLU A 293 -4.51 12.42 18.17
N GLU A 294 -4.75 11.58 19.16
CA GLU A 294 -3.71 10.93 19.96
C GLU A 294 -2.78 10.06 19.09
N GLU A 295 -3.35 9.30 18.13
CA GLU A 295 -2.55 8.52 17.20
C GLU A 295 -1.71 9.42 16.27
N MET A 296 -2.29 10.52 15.78
CA MET A 296 -1.56 11.47 14.92
C MET A 296 -0.41 12.18 15.62
N GLU A 297 -0.50 12.36 16.94
CA GLU A 297 0.57 12.94 17.76
C GLU A 297 1.70 11.93 18.02
N THR A 298 1.34 10.71 18.40
CA THR A 298 2.30 9.65 18.76
C THR A 298 2.89 8.95 17.56
N ASN A 299 2.12 8.82 16.45
CA ASN A 299 2.52 8.19 15.20
C ASN A 299 2.33 9.14 13.99
N PRO A 300 3.29 10.02 13.68
CA PRO A 300 3.18 10.97 12.57
C PRO A 300 2.94 10.32 11.20
N ARG A 301 3.22 9.02 11.03
CA ARG A 301 2.97 8.27 9.80
C ARG A 301 1.47 8.07 9.54
N SER A 302 0.66 8.07 10.60
CA SER A 302 -0.81 7.91 10.49
C SER A 302 -1.54 9.11 9.88
N LYS A 303 -0.95 10.31 9.89
CA LYS A 303 -1.61 11.58 9.49
C LYS A 303 -2.34 11.56 8.16
N SER A 304 -1.91 10.78 7.21
CA SER A 304 -2.53 10.65 5.88
C SER A 304 -3.32 9.37 5.70
N ALA A 305 -3.37 8.51 6.73
CA ALA A 305 -4.03 7.22 6.67
C ALA A 305 -5.56 7.34 6.55
N LYS A 306 -6.14 6.42 5.78
CA LYS A 306 -7.59 6.29 5.62
C LYS A 306 -7.95 4.82 5.53
N LEU A 307 -8.79 4.34 6.44
CA LEU A 307 -9.31 2.98 6.38
C LEU A 307 -10.64 2.95 5.62
N ARG A 308 -10.72 2.06 4.62
CA ARG A 308 -11.96 1.71 3.94
C ARG A 308 -12.29 0.24 4.11
N VAL A 309 -13.59 -0.04 4.25
CA VAL A 309 -14.09 -1.39 4.54
C VAL A 309 -15.23 -1.74 3.60
N PHE A 310 -15.13 -2.92 3.00
CA PHE A 310 -16.18 -3.55 2.21
C PHE A 310 -16.59 -4.88 2.87
N GLU A 311 -17.88 -5.14 2.96
CA GLU A 311 -18.45 -6.40 3.48
C GLU A 311 -19.08 -7.18 2.34
N ARG A 312 -18.66 -8.43 2.15
CA ARG A 312 -19.20 -9.36 1.15
C ARG A 312 -20.61 -9.78 1.53
N LYS A 313 -21.49 -9.86 0.52
CA LYS A 313 -22.82 -10.47 0.62
C LYS A 313 -23.01 -11.37 -0.60
N VAL A 314 -23.21 -12.65 -0.35
CA VAL A 314 -23.41 -13.68 -1.39
C VAL A 314 -24.88 -13.88 -1.67
#